data_585bedd120a116bf3bee367ce51b8000
#
_entry.id   585bedd120a116bf3bee367ce51b8000
#
_cell.length_a   1.000
_cell.length_b   1.000
_cell.length_c   1.000
_cell.angle_alpha   90.00
_cell.angle_beta   90.00
_cell.angle_gamma   90.00
#
_symmetry.space_group_name_H-M   'P 1'
#
loop_
_entity.id
_entity.type
_entity.pdbx_description
1 polymer ?
#
loop_
_entity_poly.entity_id
_entity_poly.type
_entity_poly.pdbx_seq_one_letter_code
_entity_poly.pdbx_strand_id
1 'polypeptide(L)'
;DDVESRGLGDVYKRQTGYRARTRFAKFFNLPELMAMFKEAADIKTSDQLHLPVPDAKFETVVVKPSEIQQDMVQALSERAAEVHSGSVDPSVDNMLKITSDGRKIGLDQRLMNSALPDDPNSKLNACVNNVLRIWNDTKEQKLTQLIFCDMSTPKGDGSFNVYDDIRTKLLNAGVPEQEIEFIHNADTENKKAELFSKVRSGQVRVLLGSTAKMGAGTNVQTLLVAVHHLDVGWRPSDMTQRNGRIIRQGNQNKQVYVYNYVTESTFDAYLYVRHEVA
;
A
#
# COMPACT_ATOMS: atom_id res chain seq x y z
N ASP A 1 42.38 -14.89 -7.31
CA ASP A 1 41.55 -14.25 -8.31
C ASP A 1 40.45 -13.52 -7.58
N ASP A 2 40.64 -12.21 -7.44
CA ASP A 2 39.69 -11.33 -6.75
C ASP A 2 38.42 -11.20 -7.56
N VAL A 3 37.35 -11.80 -7.07
CA VAL A 3 35.99 -11.55 -7.58
C VAL A 3 35.50 -10.23 -6.95
N GLU A 4 35.89 -9.12 -7.55
CA GLU A 4 35.30 -7.82 -7.25
C GLU A 4 33.81 -7.81 -7.61
N SER A 5 32.95 -7.95 -6.60
CA SER A 5 31.53 -7.62 -6.74
C SER A 5 31.39 -6.10 -6.87
N ARG A 6 31.50 -5.56 -8.08
CA ARG A 6 31.21 -4.14 -8.35
C ARG A 6 29.72 -3.89 -8.20
N GLY A 7 29.30 -3.59 -7.00
CA GLY A 7 27.97 -3.02 -6.75
C GLY A 7 27.92 -1.61 -7.36
N LEU A 8 26.85 -1.31 -8.10
CA LEU A 8 26.53 0.06 -8.48
C LEU A 8 26.29 0.88 -7.21
N GLY A 9 27.21 1.80 -6.89
CA GLY A 9 27.08 2.68 -5.75
C GLY A 9 26.07 3.78 -6.00
N ASP A 10 25.15 3.99 -5.08
CA ASP A 10 24.34 5.21 -5.07
C ASP A 10 25.20 6.36 -4.58
N VAL A 11 25.26 7.44 -5.37
CA VAL A 11 26.01 8.64 -5.04
C VAL A 11 25.06 9.67 -4.47
N TYR A 12 25.19 9.97 -3.19
CA TYR A 12 24.42 11.04 -2.54
C TYR A 12 25.30 12.29 -2.35
N LYS A 13 24.78 13.44 -2.80
CA LYS A 13 25.40 14.74 -2.53
C LYS A 13 25.06 15.17 -1.10
N ARG A 14 26.05 15.34 -0.24
CA ARG A 14 25.94 15.97 1.09
C ARG A 14 26.74 17.28 1.10
N GLN A 15 26.52 18.13 2.11
CA GLN A 15 27.27 19.38 2.33
C GLN A 15 28.80 19.19 2.32
N THR A 16 29.31 17.98 2.53
CA THR A 16 30.74 17.60 2.55
C THR A 16 31.21 16.81 1.32
N GLY A 17 30.41 16.77 0.23
CA GLY A 17 30.76 16.07 -1.00
C GLY A 17 29.93 14.78 -1.26
N TYR A 18 30.36 14.02 -2.26
CA TYR A 18 29.68 12.76 -2.66
C TYR A 18 30.13 11.62 -1.76
N ARG A 19 29.17 10.81 -1.26
CA ARG A 19 29.44 9.56 -0.54
C ARG A 19 28.90 8.39 -1.33
N ALA A 20 29.80 7.55 -1.85
CA ALA A 20 29.40 6.28 -2.46
C ALA A 20 29.14 5.25 -1.37
N ARG A 21 28.03 4.52 -1.48
CA ARG A 21 27.76 3.31 -0.69
C ARG A 21 27.67 2.13 -1.63
N THR A 22 28.42 1.08 -1.33
CA THR A 22 28.29 -0.19 -2.03
C THR A 22 27.05 -0.91 -1.53
N ARG A 23 26.17 -1.32 -2.43
CA ARG A 23 25.04 -2.18 -2.12
C ARG A 23 24.86 -3.24 -3.20
N PHE A 24 24.21 -4.34 -2.85
CA PHE A 24 23.85 -5.35 -3.84
C PHE A 24 22.82 -4.77 -4.82
N ALA A 25 23.23 -4.57 -6.07
CA ALA A 25 22.39 -4.05 -7.15
C ALA A 25 22.10 -5.10 -8.24
N LYS A 26 23.01 -6.06 -8.42
CA LYS A 26 22.87 -7.16 -9.40
C LYS A 26 23.46 -8.44 -8.84
N PHE A 27 22.83 -9.57 -9.15
CA PHE A 27 23.44 -10.87 -8.96
C PHE A 27 24.41 -11.13 -10.11
N PHE A 28 25.66 -11.43 -9.79
CA PHE A 28 26.63 -11.92 -10.75
C PHE A 28 26.53 -13.45 -10.81
N ASN A 29 26.56 -14.00 -12.02
CA ASN A 29 26.52 -15.46 -12.23
C ASN A 29 25.29 -16.16 -11.59
N LEU A 30 24.09 -15.57 -11.76
CA LEU A 30 22.84 -16.13 -11.28
C LEU A 30 22.60 -17.59 -11.70
N PRO A 31 22.94 -18.03 -12.95
CA PRO A 31 22.76 -19.42 -13.35
C PRO A 31 23.52 -20.42 -12.48
N GLU A 32 24.77 -20.14 -12.13
CA GLU A 32 25.57 -21.01 -11.27
C GLU A 32 25.03 -21.05 -9.83
N LEU A 33 24.68 -19.89 -9.27
CA LEU A 33 24.02 -19.80 -7.97
C LEU A 33 22.73 -20.63 -7.94
N MET A 34 21.92 -20.55 -8.98
CA MET A 34 20.68 -21.30 -9.11
C MET A 34 20.93 -22.81 -9.28
N ALA A 35 22.02 -23.19 -9.97
CA ALA A 35 22.40 -24.61 -10.10
C ALA A 35 22.79 -25.19 -8.73
N MET A 36 23.68 -24.50 -8.00
CA MET A 36 24.08 -24.88 -6.63
C MET A 36 22.90 -24.96 -5.67
N PHE A 37 21.98 -24.00 -5.77
CA PHE A 37 20.79 -23.97 -4.91
C PHE A 37 19.86 -25.16 -5.19
N LYS A 38 19.69 -25.56 -6.47
CA LYS A 38 18.88 -26.71 -6.89
C LYS A 38 19.44 -28.05 -6.43
N GLU A 39 20.74 -28.15 -6.13
CA GLU A 39 21.32 -29.37 -5.55
C GLU A 39 20.85 -29.62 -4.12
N ALA A 40 20.55 -28.54 -3.37
CA ALA A 40 20.17 -28.58 -1.96
C ALA A 40 18.69 -28.33 -1.70
N ALA A 41 17.94 -27.79 -2.70
CA ALA A 41 16.55 -27.36 -2.54
C ALA A 41 15.68 -27.70 -3.75
N ASP A 42 14.46 -28.18 -3.51
CA ASP A 42 13.43 -28.31 -4.55
C ASP A 42 12.76 -26.95 -4.77
N ILE A 43 12.96 -26.38 -5.95
CA ILE A 43 12.41 -25.08 -6.33
C ILE A 43 11.24 -25.28 -7.27
N LYS A 44 10.06 -24.84 -6.86
CA LYS A 44 8.87 -24.83 -7.71
C LYS A 44 8.26 -23.43 -7.74
N THR A 45 7.93 -22.98 -8.94
CA THR A 45 7.17 -21.74 -9.15
C THR A 45 5.69 -21.99 -8.86
N SER A 46 4.92 -20.91 -8.63
CA SER A 46 3.48 -20.98 -8.42
C SER A 46 2.76 -21.74 -9.53
N ASP A 47 3.18 -21.53 -10.80
CA ASP A 47 2.59 -22.17 -11.97
C ASP A 47 2.83 -23.70 -12.01
N GLN A 48 3.96 -24.16 -11.44
CA GLN A 48 4.28 -25.59 -11.33
C GLN A 48 3.53 -26.28 -10.21
N LEU A 49 3.10 -25.53 -9.19
CA LEU A 49 2.44 -26.09 -8.01
C LEU A 49 0.94 -26.29 -8.20
N HIS A 50 0.30 -25.65 -9.18
CA HIS A 50 -1.15 -25.70 -9.41
C HIS A 50 -1.97 -25.57 -8.13
N LEU A 51 -1.56 -24.65 -7.25
CA LEU A 51 -2.22 -24.46 -5.96
C LEU A 51 -3.68 -24.00 -6.17
N PRO A 52 -4.63 -24.52 -5.38
CA PRO A 52 -6.01 -24.06 -5.41
C PRO A 52 -6.12 -22.67 -4.79
N VAL A 53 -5.91 -21.64 -5.61
CA VAL A 53 -6.06 -20.23 -5.24
C VAL A 53 -7.24 -19.62 -5.99
N PRO A 54 -7.90 -18.59 -5.47
CA PRO A 54 -9.02 -17.94 -6.15
C PRO A 54 -8.56 -17.20 -7.42
N ASP A 55 -9.46 -17.08 -8.39
CA ASP A 55 -9.28 -16.19 -9.53
C ASP A 55 -9.35 -14.73 -9.06
N ALA A 56 -8.32 -13.94 -9.36
CA ALA A 56 -8.24 -12.55 -8.95
C ALA A 56 -8.60 -11.61 -10.10
N LYS A 57 -9.59 -10.74 -9.85
CA LYS A 57 -9.90 -9.61 -10.73
C LYS A 57 -9.23 -8.36 -10.21
N PHE A 58 -8.41 -7.74 -11.05
CA PHE A 58 -7.73 -6.48 -10.75
C PHE A 58 -8.54 -5.34 -11.35
N GLU A 59 -8.89 -4.36 -10.52
CA GLU A 59 -9.63 -3.17 -10.93
C GLU A 59 -8.86 -1.93 -10.50
N THR A 60 -8.56 -1.03 -11.46
CA THR A 60 -7.96 0.26 -11.18
C THR A 60 -9.03 1.33 -11.20
N VAL A 61 -9.29 1.92 -10.04
CA VAL A 61 -10.24 3.02 -9.85
C VAL A 61 -9.47 4.33 -9.96
N VAL A 62 -9.58 4.99 -11.12
CA VAL A 62 -8.95 6.27 -11.38
C VAL A 62 -9.93 7.38 -11.04
N VAL A 63 -9.49 8.32 -10.20
CA VAL A 63 -10.26 9.51 -9.83
C VAL A 63 -9.53 10.78 -10.30
N LYS A 64 -10.29 11.83 -10.59
CA LYS A 64 -9.73 13.14 -10.92
C LYS A 64 -9.31 13.86 -9.65
N PRO A 65 -8.18 14.60 -9.67
CA PRO A 65 -7.81 15.43 -8.54
C PRO A 65 -8.78 16.62 -8.39
N SER A 66 -9.06 17.03 -7.16
CA SER A 66 -9.76 18.28 -6.87
C SER A 66 -8.95 19.49 -7.40
N GLU A 67 -9.60 20.65 -7.56
CA GLU A 67 -8.90 21.88 -7.89
C GLU A 67 -7.78 22.20 -6.87
N ILE A 68 -8.04 21.98 -5.58
CA ILE A 68 -7.06 22.17 -4.51
C ILE A 68 -5.86 21.22 -4.69
N GLN A 69 -6.09 19.95 -5.04
CA GLN A 69 -5.01 19.00 -5.29
C GLN A 69 -4.18 19.41 -6.53
N GLN A 70 -4.82 19.93 -7.58
CA GLN A 70 -4.13 20.42 -8.77
C GLN A 70 -3.21 21.59 -8.44
N ASP A 71 -3.68 22.56 -7.66
CA ASP A 71 -2.87 23.71 -7.20
C ASP A 71 -1.69 23.23 -6.33
N MET A 72 -1.92 22.26 -5.44
CA MET A 72 -0.85 21.68 -4.63
C MET A 72 0.20 20.95 -5.48
N VAL A 73 -0.20 20.21 -6.52
CA VAL A 73 0.73 19.52 -7.43
C VAL A 73 1.55 20.57 -8.22
N GLN A 74 0.93 21.66 -8.67
CA GLN A 74 1.65 22.75 -9.32
C GLN A 74 2.70 23.35 -8.37
N ALA A 75 2.34 23.68 -7.14
CA ALA A 75 3.27 24.20 -6.14
C ALA A 75 4.41 23.21 -5.83
N LEU A 76 4.14 21.90 -5.83
CA LEU A 76 5.20 20.88 -5.69
C LEU A 76 6.18 20.90 -6.87
N SER A 77 5.70 21.12 -8.08
CA SER A 77 6.54 21.20 -9.28
C SER A 77 7.48 22.41 -9.23
N GLU A 78 6.99 23.55 -8.75
CA GLU A 78 7.78 24.76 -8.54
C GLU A 78 8.86 24.53 -7.47
N ARG A 79 8.50 23.97 -6.31
CA ARG A 79 9.45 23.57 -5.26
C ARG A 79 10.51 22.61 -5.78
N ALA A 80 10.13 21.62 -6.60
CA ALA A 80 11.07 20.68 -7.19
C ALA A 80 12.08 21.36 -8.12
N ALA A 81 11.64 22.35 -8.90
CA ALA A 81 12.52 23.15 -9.75
C ALA A 81 13.52 23.98 -8.93
N GLU A 82 13.06 24.62 -7.83
CA GLU A 82 13.92 25.38 -6.91
C GLU A 82 14.98 24.48 -6.23
N VAL A 83 14.59 23.31 -5.75
CA VAL A 83 15.53 22.33 -5.17
C VAL A 83 16.52 21.83 -6.21
N HIS A 84 16.08 21.60 -7.46
CA HIS A 84 16.94 21.14 -8.55
C HIS A 84 17.95 22.22 -8.97
N SER A 85 17.56 23.50 -8.96
CA SER A 85 18.46 24.61 -9.26
C SER A 85 19.50 24.89 -8.16
N GLY A 86 19.32 24.30 -6.98
CA GLY A 86 20.18 24.51 -5.82
C GLY A 86 19.94 25.84 -5.10
N SER A 87 18.84 26.53 -5.39
CA SER A 87 18.48 27.81 -4.76
C SER A 87 17.95 27.67 -3.33
N VAL A 88 17.59 26.45 -2.89
CA VAL A 88 17.04 26.18 -1.56
C VAL A 88 18.00 25.31 -0.76
N ASP A 89 18.20 25.66 0.52
CA ASP A 89 19.01 24.84 1.45
C ASP A 89 18.34 23.46 1.63
N PRO A 90 19.08 22.35 1.47
CA PRO A 90 18.53 20.98 1.63
C PRO A 90 17.94 20.67 3.01
N SER A 91 18.27 21.46 4.05
CA SER A 91 17.66 21.35 5.38
C SER A 91 16.25 21.96 5.43
N VAL A 92 15.98 22.96 4.57
CA VAL A 92 14.67 23.63 4.45
C VAL A 92 13.73 22.81 3.56
N ASP A 93 14.18 22.47 2.33
CA ASP A 93 13.42 21.62 1.41
C ASP A 93 14.35 20.73 0.58
N ASN A 94 13.84 19.56 0.19
CA ASN A 94 14.60 18.57 -0.57
C ASN A 94 13.64 17.60 -1.28
N MET A 95 14.17 16.86 -2.27
CA MET A 95 13.37 15.92 -3.06
C MET A 95 12.69 14.83 -2.24
N LEU A 96 13.23 14.43 -1.08
CA LEU A 96 12.57 13.43 -0.21
C LEU A 96 11.31 14.01 0.42
N LYS A 97 11.37 15.25 0.90
CA LYS A 97 10.22 15.98 1.47
C LYS A 97 9.15 16.22 0.41
N ILE A 98 9.54 16.72 -0.77
CA ILE A 98 8.66 16.94 -1.92
C ILE A 98 7.95 15.63 -2.32
N THR A 99 8.68 14.53 -2.41
CA THR A 99 8.12 13.22 -2.74
C THR A 99 7.13 12.73 -1.67
N SER A 100 7.46 12.94 -0.39
CA SER A 100 6.55 12.60 0.70
C SER A 100 5.25 13.42 0.64
N ASP A 101 5.37 14.72 0.37
CA ASP A 101 4.22 15.61 0.23
C ASP A 101 3.39 15.25 -1.01
N GLY A 102 4.03 14.90 -2.13
CA GLY A 102 3.35 14.44 -3.35
C GLY A 102 2.52 13.18 -3.12
N ARG A 103 3.02 12.23 -2.33
CA ARG A 103 2.25 11.04 -1.93
C ARG A 103 1.06 11.38 -1.03
N LYS A 104 1.21 12.32 -0.10
CA LYS A 104 0.10 12.79 0.75
C LYS A 104 -0.99 13.46 -0.08
N ILE A 105 -0.60 14.36 -1.00
CA ILE A 105 -1.53 15.03 -1.91
C ILE A 105 -2.27 14.01 -2.78
N GLY A 106 -1.57 13.04 -3.35
CA GLY A 106 -2.20 11.96 -4.12
C GLY A 106 -3.15 11.09 -3.31
N LEU A 107 -2.95 10.95 -2.00
CA LEU A 107 -3.83 10.20 -1.11
C LEU A 107 -5.04 11.03 -0.69
N ASP A 108 -4.82 12.18 -0.03
CA ASP A 108 -5.87 13.09 0.42
C ASP A 108 -5.29 14.47 0.75
N GLN A 109 -5.92 15.53 0.24
CA GLN A 109 -5.50 16.92 0.47
C GLN A 109 -5.47 17.31 1.95
N ARG A 110 -6.32 16.71 2.78
CA ARG A 110 -6.39 16.97 4.24
C ARG A 110 -5.14 16.48 5.00
N LEU A 111 -4.31 15.63 4.39
CA LEU A 111 -3.00 15.26 4.94
C LEU A 111 -1.97 16.38 4.87
N MET A 112 -2.19 17.37 4.01
CA MET A 112 -1.38 18.58 3.92
C MET A 112 -1.92 19.68 4.84
N ASN A 113 -3.23 19.82 4.90
CA ASN A 113 -3.92 20.75 5.78
C ASN A 113 -5.30 20.18 6.17
N SER A 114 -5.44 19.80 7.43
CA SER A 114 -6.65 19.17 7.97
C SER A 114 -7.90 20.07 7.96
N ALA A 115 -7.73 21.38 7.77
CA ALA A 115 -8.85 22.32 7.63
C ALA A 115 -9.49 22.33 6.23
N LEU A 116 -8.90 21.63 5.26
CA LEU A 116 -9.46 21.52 3.93
C LEU A 116 -10.70 20.63 3.92
N PRO A 117 -11.65 20.88 2.99
CA PRO A 117 -12.84 20.06 2.89
C PRO A 117 -12.53 18.64 2.41
N ASP A 118 -13.42 17.72 2.76
CA ASP A 118 -13.46 16.39 2.10
C ASP A 118 -13.91 16.55 0.65
N ASP A 119 -13.18 15.94 -0.28
CA ASP A 119 -13.60 15.88 -1.68
C ASP A 119 -14.46 14.64 -1.89
N PRO A 120 -15.77 14.79 -2.23
CA PRO A 120 -16.67 13.66 -2.41
C PRO A 120 -16.24 12.71 -3.55
N ASN A 121 -15.43 13.20 -4.50
CA ASN A 121 -14.93 12.42 -5.62
C ASN A 121 -13.52 11.85 -5.37
N SER A 122 -13.00 12.00 -4.16
CA SER A 122 -11.67 11.47 -3.80
C SER A 122 -11.59 9.95 -3.88
N LYS A 123 -10.39 9.43 -4.04
CA LYS A 123 -10.16 7.98 -4.01
C LYS A 123 -10.52 7.34 -2.67
N LEU A 124 -10.48 8.09 -1.55
CA LEU A 124 -10.96 7.61 -0.27
C LEU A 124 -12.46 7.33 -0.32
N ASN A 125 -13.24 8.28 -0.84
CA ASN A 125 -14.69 8.13 -0.98
C ASN A 125 -15.03 7.03 -1.99
N ALA A 126 -14.28 6.89 -3.08
CA ALA A 126 -14.43 5.77 -4.02
C ALA A 126 -14.16 4.42 -3.34
N CYS A 127 -13.13 4.34 -2.48
CA CYS A 127 -12.85 3.15 -1.69
C CYS A 127 -13.98 2.83 -0.72
N VAL A 128 -14.45 3.80 0.07
CA VAL A 128 -15.57 3.63 1.00
C VAL A 128 -16.81 3.11 0.27
N ASN A 129 -17.14 3.67 -0.88
CA ASN A 129 -18.28 3.23 -1.69
C ASN A 129 -18.14 1.78 -2.15
N ASN A 130 -16.95 1.36 -2.62
CA ASN A 130 -16.71 -0.03 -2.99
C ASN A 130 -16.79 -0.97 -1.78
N VAL A 131 -16.20 -0.57 -0.65
CA VAL A 131 -16.28 -1.35 0.60
C VAL A 131 -17.72 -1.54 1.04
N LEU A 132 -18.54 -0.48 1.02
CA LEU A 132 -19.97 -0.53 1.39
C LEU A 132 -20.77 -1.41 0.43
N ARG A 133 -20.53 -1.28 -0.87
CA ARG A 133 -21.18 -2.14 -1.87
C ARG A 133 -20.90 -3.61 -1.59
N ILE A 134 -19.63 -3.99 -1.45
CA ILE A 134 -19.22 -5.37 -1.20
C ILE A 134 -19.74 -5.85 0.18
N TRP A 135 -19.71 -4.99 1.19
CA TRP A 135 -20.23 -5.30 2.52
C TRP A 135 -21.72 -5.61 2.48
N ASN A 136 -22.51 -4.84 1.72
CA ASN A 136 -23.93 -5.09 1.53
C ASN A 136 -24.20 -6.36 0.71
N ASP A 137 -23.52 -6.51 -0.43
CA ASP A 137 -23.71 -7.63 -1.36
C ASP A 137 -23.37 -8.98 -0.74
N THR A 138 -22.45 -8.98 0.25
CA THR A 138 -21.97 -10.21 0.90
C THR A 138 -22.40 -10.33 2.37
N LYS A 139 -23.50 -9.69 2.74
CA LYS A 139 -23.99 -9.64 4.13
C LYS A 139 -24.28 -11.02 4.69
N GLU A 140 -24.90 -11.88 3.92
CA GLU A 140 -25.29 -13.25 4.34
C GLU A 140 -24.07 -14.15 4.55
N GLN A 141 -23.07 -14.03 3.68
CA GLN A 141 -21.83 -14.83 3.74
C GLN A 141 -20.79 -14.25 4.72
N LYS A 142 -21.00 -13.01 5.21
CA LYS A 142 -20.09 -12.29 6.09
C LYS A 142 -18.66 -12.22 5.52
N LEU A 143 -18.54 -12.03 4.19
CA LEU A 143 -17.24 -11.94 3.56
C LEU A 143 -16.48 -10.71 4.05
N THR A 144 -15.15 -10.81 4.03
CA THR A 144 -14.25 -9.83 4.64
C THR A 144 -13.43 -9.08 3.61
N GLN A 145 -12.95 -7.91 3.96
CA GLN A 145 -12.20 -7.00 3.12
C GLN A 145 -10.98 -6.45 3.86
N LEU A 146 -9.85 -6.29 3.16
CA LEU A 146 -8.67 -5.60 3.68
C LEU A 146 -8.49 -4.26 2.98
N ILE A 147 -8.14 -3.22 3.75
CA ILE A 147 -7.75 -1.91 3.21
C ILE A 147 -6.31 -1.65 3.62
N PHE A 148 -5.44 -1.48 2.63
CA PHE A 148 -4.03 -1.13 2.82
C PHE A 148 -3.81 0.37 2.64
N CYS A 149 -3.21 1.00 3.66
CA CYS A 149 -2.75 2.38 3.61
C CYS A 149 -1.51 2.54 4.50
N ASP A 150 -0.38 2.92 3.91
CA ASP A 150 0.89 3.09 4.61
C ASP A 150 1.16 4.54 5.02
N MET A 151 0.61 5.49 4.24
CA MET A 151 0.94 6.91 4.39
C MET A 151 0.30 7.60 5.58
N SER A 152 -0.83 7.11 6.08
CA SER A 152 -1.63 7.81 7.10
C SER A 152 -2.09 6.84 8.18
N THR A 153 -1.12 6.23 8.87
CA THR A 153 -1.42 5.35 10.00
C THR A 153 -1.87 6.15 11.23
N PRO A 154 -2.76 5.61 12.07
CA PRO A 154 -3.22 6.29 13.28
C PRO A 154 -2.06 6.61 14.24
N LYS A 155 -2.01 7.85 14.72
CA LYS A 155 -0.97 8.30 15.67
C LYS A 155 -1.49 8.45 17.10
N GLY A 156 -2.81 8.52 17.28
CA GLY A 156 -3.43 8.74 18.59
C GLY A 156 -3.30 10.17 19.12
N ASP A 157 -2.85 11.12 18.30
CA ASP A 157 -2.65 12.53 18.67
C ASP A 157 -3.84 13.44 18.28
N GLY A 158 -4.93 12.86 17.79
CA GLY A 158 -6.11 13.59 17.31
C GLY A 158 -5.94 14.27 15.96
N SER A 159 -4.78 14.12 15.31
CA SER A 159 -4.59 14.64 13.96
C SER A 159 -5.41 13.85 12.94
N PHE A 160 -5.80 14.53 11.84
CA PHE A 160 -6.49 13.87 10.75
C PHE A 160 -5.67 12.68 10.22
N ASN A 161 -6.31 11.52 10.07
CA ASN A 161 -5.75 10.37 9.43
C ASN A 161 -6.84 9.61 8.63
N VAL A 162 -6.40 8.90 7.61
CA VAL A 162 -7.27 8.19 6.67
C VAL A 162 -8.03 7.04 7.34
N TYR A 163 -7.44 6.39 8.33
CA TYR A 163 -8.08 5.27 9.03
C TYR A 163 -9.33 5.70 9.78
N ASP A 164 -9.24 6.78 10.56
CA ASP A 164 -10.35 7.31 11.32
C ASP A 164 -11.44 7.91 10.41
N ASP A 165 -11.04 8.55 9.30
CA ASP A 165 -11.96 9.08 8.29
C ASP A 165 -12.78 7.95 7.64
N ILE A 166 -12.13 6.87 7.19
CA ILE A 166 -12.81 5.71 6.61
C ILE A 166 -13.73 5.05 7.63
N ARG A 167 -13.26 4.84 8.88
CA ARG A 167 -14.08 4.27 9.95
C ARG A 167 -15.32 5.11 10.17
N THR A 168 -15.17 6.43 10.30
CA THR A 168 -16.29 7.37 10.51
C THR A 168 -17.30 7.28 9.37
N LYS A 169 -16.84 7.25 8.12
CA LYS A 169 -17.71 7.13 6.94
C LYS A 169 -18.46 5.80 6.91
N LEU A 170 -17.79 4.71 7.23
CA LEU A 170 -18.42 3.38 7.30
C LEU A 170 -19.46 3.29 8.42
N LEU A 171 -19.16 3.83 9.61
CA LEU A 171 -20.10 3.90 10.73
C LEU A 171 -21.33 4.73 10.37
N ASN A 172 -21.16 5.90 9.77
CA ASN A 172 -22.24 6.77 9.33
C ASN A 172 -23.12 6.10 8.26
N ALA A 173 -22.56 5.19 7.47
CA ALA A 173 -23.29 4.39 6.49
C ALA A 173 -23.97 3.14 7.10
N GLY A 174 -23.87 2.92 8.40
CA GLY A 174 -24.55 1.85 9.13
C GLY A 174 -23.75 0.55 9.27
N VAL A 175 -22.45 0.54 8.97
CA VAL A 175 -21.59 -0.62 9.28
C VAL A 175 -21.40 -0.69 10.80
N PRO A 176 -21.68 -1.84 11.47
CA PRO A 176 -21.50 -1.96 12.90
C PRO A 176 -20.02 -1.75 13.31
N GLU A 177 -19.81 -1.07 14.42
CA GLU A 177 -18.46 -0.74 14.91
C GLU A 177 -17.60 -1.96 15.12
N GLN A 178 -18.15 -3.05 15.63
CA GLN A 178 -17.43 -4.31 15.86
C GLN A 178 -16.99 -5.04 14.58
N GLU A 179 -17.51 -4.64 13.41
CA GLU A 179 -17.12 -5.20 12.12
C GLU A 179 -15.95 -4.46 11.47
N ILE A 180 -15.49 -3.34 12.07
CA ILE A 180 -14.39 -2.51 11.55
C ILE A 180 -13.25 -2.52 12.58
N GLU A 181 -12.05 -2.94 12.16
CA GLU A 181 -10.89 -2.95 13.03
C GLU A 181 -9.62 -2.43 12.33
N PHE A 182 -8.69 -1.92 13.15
CA PHE A 182 -7.36 -1.52 12.73
C PHE A 182 -6.33 -2.52 13.26
N ILE A 183 -5.46 -3.02 12.40
CA ILE A 183 -4.36 -3.88 12.83
C ILE A 183 -3.48 -3.22 13.90
N HIS A 184 -3.43 -1.87 13.91
CA HIS A 184 -2.64 -1.08 14.83
C HIS A 184 -3.12 -1.21 16.29
N ASN A 185 -4.37 -1.61 16.52
CA ASN A 185 -4.94 -1.88 17.85
C ASN A 185 -4.45 -3.21 18.43
N ALA A 186 -3.92 -4.10 17.60
CA ALA A 186 -3.36 -5.39 17.99
C ALA A 186 -1.83 -5.31 18.13
N ASP A 187 -1.36 -4.81 19.26
CA ASP A 187 0.05 -4.54 19.56
C ASP A 187 0.85 -5.77 20.01
N THR A 188 0.17 -6.86 20.42
CA THR A 188 0.78 -8.12 20.81
C THR A 188 0.41 -9.26 19.87
N GLU A 189 1.24 -10.33 19.82
CA GLU A 189 0.96 -11.48 18.98
C GLU A 189 -0.37 -12.17 19.35
N ASN A 190 -0.72 -12.20 20.65
CA ASN A 190 -1.99 -12.77 21.10
C ASN A 190 -3.19 -11.95 20.59
N LYS A 191 -3.13 -10.62 20.68
CA LYS A 191 -4.18 -9.74 20.16
C LYS A 191 -4.29 -9.84 18.63
N LYS A 192 -3.16 -9.99 17.91
CA LYS A 192 -3.17 -10.24 16.46
C LYS A 192 -3.84 -11.57 16.13
N ALA A 193 -3.49 -12.64 16.84
CA ALA A 193 -4.09 -13.96 16.65
C ALA A 193 -5.61 -13.93 16.87
N GLU A 194 -6.08 -13.22 17.90
CA GLU A 194 -7.49 -13.02 18.20
C GLU A 194 -8.17 -12.21 17.07
N LEU A 195 -7.58 -11.09 16.66
CA LEU A 195 -8.09 -10.25 15.58
C LEU A 195 -8.22 -11.05 14.28
N PHE A 196 -7.18 -11.81 13.91
CA PHE A 196 -7.22 -12.63 12.70
C PHE A 196 -8.26 -13.76 12.78
N SER A 197 -8.52 -14.28 13.98
CA SER A 197 -9.62 -15.22 14.20
C SER A 197 -10.98 -14.57 13.95
N LYS A 198 -11.19 -13.34 14.43
CA LYS A 198 -12.42 -12.56 14.20
C LYS A 198 -12.61 -12.25 12.71
N VAL A 199 -11.53 -11.95 11.99
CA VAL A 199 -11.60 -11.76 10.52
C VAL A 199 -11.96 -13.05 9.82
N ARG A 200 -11.31 -14.17 10.13
CA ARG A 200 -11.61 -15.48 9.51
C ARG A 200 -13.03 -15.95 9.75
N SER A 201 -13.64 -15.58 10.87
CA SER A 201 -15.02 -15.93 11.21
C SER A 201 -16.07 -14.95 10.67
N GLY A 202 -15.65 -13.82 10.05
CA GLY A 202 -16.54 -12.78 9.57
C GLY A 202 -17.16 -11.90 10.67
N GLN A 203 -16.61 -11.94 11.90
CA GLN A 203 -16.98 -11.00 12.96
C GLN A 203 -16.42 -9.60 12.68
N VAL A 204 -15.18 -9.52 12.20
CA VAL A 204 -14.58 -8.31 11.65
C VAL A 204 -14.60 -8.45 10.14
N ARG A 205 -15.36 -7.59 9.46
CA ARG A 205 -15.55 -7.65 8.01
C ARG A 205 -14.69 -6.64 7.25
N VAL A 206 -14.22 -5.59 7.90
CA VAL A 206 -13.32 -4.59 7.31
C VAL A 206 -12.12 -4.42 8.22
N LEU A 207 -10.95 -4.83 7.74
CA LEU A 207 -9.69 -4.66 8.46
C LEU A 207 -8.79 -3.67 7.71
N LEU A 208 -8.40 -2.59 8.39
CA LEU A 208 -7.47 -1.58 7.87
C LEU A 208 -6.07 -1.82 8.44
N GLY A 209 -5.06 -1.67 7.60
CA GLY A 209 -3.69 -1.79 8.05
C GLY A 209 -2.62 -1.35 7.06
N SER A 210 -1.40 -1.27 7.56
CA SER A 210 -0.22 -0.98 6.75
C SER A 210 0.45 -2.26 6.26
N THR A 211 1.25 -2.15 5.19
CA THR A 211 2.07 -3.25 4.67
C THR A 211 2.97 -3.82 5.76
N ALA A 212 3.57 -2.94 6.58
CA ALA A 212 4.46 -3.36 7.67
C ALA A 212 3.74 -4.24 8.72
N LYS A 213 2.47 -3.97 9.00
CA LYS A 213 1.69 -4.69 10.02
C LYS A 213 0.94 -5.91 9.44
N MET A 214 0.49 -5.84 8.19
CA MET A 214 -0.30 -6.89 7.52
C MET A 214 0.46 -7.61 6.40
N GLY A 215 1.62 -7.12 5.99
CA GLY A 215 2.39 -7.67 4.87
C GLY A 215 3.05 -9.02 5.16
N ALA A 216 3.33 -9.37 6.42
CA ALA A 216 3.92 -10.65 6.82
C ALA A 216 3.08 -11.32 7.92
N GLY A 217 3.01 -12.66 7.89
CA GLY A 217 2.36 -13.45 8.96
C GLY A 217 0.83 -13.35 9.04
N THR A 218 0.18 -12.50 8.26
CA THR A 218 -1.28 -12.30 8.30
C THR A 218 -2.00 -13.45 7.60
N ASN A 219 -2.75 -14.23 8.34
CA ASN A 219 -3.48 -15.41 7.85
C ASN A 219 -5.00 -15.21 8.01
N VAL A 220 -5.60 -14.43 7.09
CA VAL A 220 -7.01 -13.99 7.15
C VAL A 220 -7.81 -14.31 5.87
N GLN A 221 -7.24 -15.11 4.96
CA GLN A 221 -7.77 -15.34 3.62
C GLN A 221 -9.11 -16.08 3.56
N THR A 222 -9.54 -16.77 4.59
CA THR A 222 -10.68 -17.73 4.54
C THR A 222 -11.93 -17.14 3.91
N LEU A 223 -12.39 -15.98 4.37
CA LEU A 223 -13.57 -15.26 3.86
C LEU A 223 -13.20 -13.99 3.08
N LEU A 224 -11.93 -13.80 2.79
CA LEU A 224 -11.45 -12.57 2.17
C LEU A 224 -11.85 -12.48 0.71
N VAL A 225 -12.71 -11.51 0.36
CA VAL A 225 -13.25 -11.34 -1.00
C VAL A 225 -12.66 -10.14 -1.73
N ALA A 226 -12.17 -9.13 -1.00
CA ALA A 226 -11.58 -7.95 -1.62
C ALA A 226 -10.40 -7.40 -0.84
N VAL A 227 -9.44 -6.84 -1.58
CA VAL A 227 -8.32 -6.04 -1.08
C VAL A 227 -8.36 -4.69 -1.76
N HIS A 228 -8.18 -3.62 -0.99
CA HIS A 228 -8.19 -2.24 -1.43
C HIS A 228 -6.83 -1.60 -1.16
N HIS A 229 -6.15 -1.12 -2.20
CA HIS A 229 -4.88 -0.43 -2.11
C HIS A 229 -5.10 1.07 -2.26
N LEU A 230 -5.11 1.82 -1.15
CA LEU A 230 -5.27 3.27 -1.14
C LEU A 230 -3.97 4.00 -1.51
N ASP A 231 -2.85 3.38 -1.26
CA ASP A 231 -1.54 3.86 -1.64
C ASP A 231 -0.67 2.74 -2.23
N VAL A 232 0.29 3.13 -3.03
CA VAL A 232 1.26 2.22 -3.65
C VAL A 232 2.55 2.26 -2.84
N GLY A 233 3.09 1.08 -2.51
CA GLY A 233 4.40 0.94 -1.87
C GLY A 233 5.53 1.41 -2.78
N TRP A 234 6.72 1.62 -2.21
CA TRP A 234 7.92 1.95 -3.01
C TRP A 234 8.46 0.77 -3.81
N ARG A 235 8.18 -0.45 -3.37
CA ARG A 235 8.70 -1.68 -3.95
C ARG A 235 7.57 -2.48 -4.60
N PRO A 236 7.76 -2.99 -5.82
CA PRO A 236 6.79 -3.92 -6.42
C PRO A 236 6.50 -5.13 -5.53
N SER A 237 7.50 -5.62 -4.78
CA SER A 237 7.34 -6.71 -3.82
C SER A 237 6.30 -6.43 -2.72
N ASP A 238 6.11 -5.16 -2.34
CA ASP A 238 5.11 -4.79 -1.33
C ASP A 238 3.70 -5.07 -1.86
N MET A 239 3.43 -4.74 -3.13
CA MET A 239 2.16 -5.03 -3.78
C MET A 239 1.93 -6.54 -3.94
N THR A 240 2.97 -7.28 -4.34
CA THR A 240 2.93 -8.74 -4.41
C THR A 240 2.61 -9.35 -3.04
N GLN A 241 3.21 -8.85 -1.96
CA GLN A 241 2.91 -9.31 -0.61
C GLN A 241 1.48 -9.00 -0.18
N ARG A 242 0.97 -7.80 -0.46
CA ARG A 242 -0.43 -7.42 -0.17
C ARG A 242 -1.39 -8.34 -0.94
N ASN A 243 -1.18 -8.53 -2.23
CA ASN A 243 -2.01 -9.40 -3.09
C ASN A 243 -1.95 -10.86 -2.63
N GLY A 244 -0.79 -11.33 -2.16
CA GLY A 244 -0.62 -12.67 -1.58
C GLY A 244 -1.41 -12.91 -0.29
N ARG A 245 -2.13 -11.91 0.27
CA ARG A 245 -3.07 -12.12 1.39
C ARG A 245 -4.40 -12.67 0.91
N ILE A 246 -4.81 -12.33 -0.29
CA ILE A 246 -6.09 -12.74 -0.87
C ILE A 246 -5.94 -13.87 -1.89
N ILE A 247 -4.94 -13.79 -2.78
CA ILE A 247 -4.62 -14.82 -3.77
C ILE A 247 -3.82 -15.92 -3.08
N ARG A 248 -4.50 -16.70 -2.26
CA ARG A 248 -3.85 -17.67 -1.39
C ARG A 248 -4.70 -18.92 -1.21
N GLN A 249 -4.03 -20.06 -1.09
CA GLN A 249 -4.65 -21.32 -0.71
C GLN A 249 -5.41 -21.20 0.62
N GLY A 250 -6.59 -21.80 0.70
CA GLY A 250 -7.48 -21.74 1.87
C GLY A 250 -8.46 -20.58 1.84
N ASN A 251 -8.47 -19.75 0.81
CA ASN A 251 -9.56 -18.83 0.53
C ASN A 251 -10.76 -19.62 -0.01
N GLN A 252 -11.94 -19.43 0.59
CA GLN A 252 -13.17 -20.14 0.21
C GLN A 252 -13.87 -19.54 -1.01
N ASN A 253 -13.49 -18.31 -1.40
CA ASN A 253 -14.06 -17.67 -2.56
C ASN A 253 -13.40 -18.20 -3.84
N LYS A 254 -14.18 -18.49 -4.87
CA LYS A 254 -13.67 -18.86 -6.20
C LYS A 254 -13.11 -17.66 -6.94
N GLN A 255 -13.68 -16.49 -6.71
CA GLN A 255 -13.27 -15.21 -7.31
C GLN A 255 -13.09 -14.16 -6.23
N VAL A 256 -12.05 -13.35 -6.37
CA VAL A 256 -11.69 -12.25 -5.46
C VAL A 256 -11.35 -10.99 -6.24
N TYR A 257 -11.38 -9.85 -5.56
CA TYR A 257 -11.16 -8.55 -6.18
C TYR A 257 -9.97 -7.84 -5.55
N VAL A 258 -9.15 -7.22 -6.39
CA VAL A 258 -8.04 -6.36 -5.98
C VAL A 258 -8.26 -4.99 -6.59
N TYR A 259 -8.60 -4.01 -5.74
CA TYR A 259 -8.85 -2.63 -6.14
C TYR A 259 -7.61 -1.78 -5.91
N ASN A 260 -7.16 -1.09 -6.95
CA ASN A 260 -6.11 -0.08 -6.88
C ASN A 260 -6.74 1.29 -7.08
N TYR A 261 -6.55 2.21 -6.12
CA TYR A 261 -7.13 3.55 -6.18
C TYR A 261 -6.03 4.56 -6.53
N VAL A 262 -6.23 5.30 -7.60
CA VAL A 262 -5.24 6.21 -8.17
C VAL A 262 -5.87 7.57 -8.42
N THR A 263 -5.23 8.64 -7.92
CA THR A 263 -5.58 10.01 -8.30
C THR A 263 -4.73 10.41 -9.50
N GLU A 264 -5.38 10.63 -10.66
CA GLU A 264 -4.69 10.97 -11.91
C GLU A 264 -3.88 12.27 -11.78
N SER A 265 -2.86 12.42 -12.60
CA SER A 265 -2.02 13.63 -12.64
C SER A 265 -1.35 13.99 -11.31
N THR A 266 -1.19 13.03 -10.39
CA THR A 266 -0.46 13.16 -9.13
C THR A 266 0.73 12.21 -9.09
N PHE A 267 1.54 12.34 -8.03
CA PHE A 267 2.64 11.40 -7.77
C PHE A 267 2.19 9.94 -7.61
N ASP A 268 0.95 9.74 -7.21
CA ASP A 268 0.30 8.45 -7.06
C ASP A 268 0.21 7.70 -8.41
N ALA A 269 -0.26 8.40 -9.46
CA ALA A 269 -0.31 7.84 -10.81
C ALA A 269 1.08 7.47 -11.34
N TYR A 270 2.10 8.29 -11.06
CA TYR A 270 3.48 7.99 -11.44
C TYR A 270 3.99 6.70 -10.79
N LEU A 271 3.75 6.53 -9.49
CA LEU A 271 4.14 5.31 -8.78
C LEU A 271 3.41 4.07 -9.33
N TYR A 272 2.12 4.20 -9.62
CA TYR A 272 1.32 3.09 -10.14
C TYR A 272 1.85 2.60 -11.49
N VAL A 273 2.05 3.51 -12.45
CA VAL A 273 2.61 3.17 -13.78
C VAL A 273 3.99 2.51 -13.66
N ARG A 274 4.84 3.01 -12.76
CA ARG A 274 6.16 2.40 -12.51
C ARG A 274 6.08 0.95 -12.01
N HIS A 275 5.03 0.59 -11.29
CA HIS A 275 4.82 -0.78 -10.80
C HIS A 275 4.26 -1.72 -11.87
N GLU A 276 3.52 -1.20 -12.86
CA GLU A 276 3.01 -2.03 -13.96
C GLU A 276 4.10 -2.41 -14.98
N VAL A 277 5.17 -1.62 -15.05
CA VAL A 277 6.27 -1.79 -16.02
C VAL A 277 7.46 -2.56 -15.41
N ALA A 278 7.49 -2.79 -14.10
CA ALA A 278 8.58 -3.47 -13.40
C ALA A 278 8.29 -4.96 -13.20
#